data_53ba94428484849cdca21a96c63cb0dc
#
_entry.id   53ba94428484849cdca21a96c63cb0dc
#
_cell.length_a   1.000
_cell.length_b   1.000
_cell.length_c   1.000
_cell.angle_alpha   90.00
_cell.angle_beta   90.00
_cell.angle_gamma   90.00
#
_symmetry.space_group_name_H-M   'P 1'
#
loop_
_entity.id
_entity.type
_entity.pdbx_description
1 polymer ?
#
loop_
_entity_poly.entity_id
_entity_poly.type
_entity_poly.pdbx_seq_one_letter_code
_entity_poly.pdbx_strand_id
1 'polypeptide(L)'
;KWNTMYSNLKVAVPPKRVLGEMDKTTSILRDMLNGDFTNIHINNPDTFNELKEYVNGIAPEREKILKLHDTKLSMFEKFGINKQIKSLFGKKVPLPSGGYLIIEHTEAMHVIDVNSGNRKGADGQESNALSTNLEAAEEIARVLQLRDMGGIVCVDFIDMHDKANNKALFEHLKTVMKSDRAKHNILPPSKFGVVEITRQRVRPETDIKTAETCPTCKGTGEVQASILFAEEIESNLNFLLTERKEKQVTILVHPYLESHFKR
;
A
#
# COMPACT_ATOMS: atom_id res chain seq x y z
N LYS A 1 -1.47 5.93 -36.97
CA LYS A 1 -1.76 4.49 -36.94
C LYS A 1 -2.29 3.94 -38.26
N TRP A 2 -3.36 4.49 -38.84
CA TRP A 2 -3.90 4.03 -40.13
C TRP A 2 -2.88 4.13 -41.28
N ASN A 3 -2.18 5.25 -41.42
CA ASN A 3 -1.15 5.43 -42.43
C ASN A 3 0.01 4.43 -42.27
N THR A 4 0.46 4.19 -41.04
CA THR A 4 1.50 3.21 -40.74
C THR A 4 1.02 1.80 -41.04
N MET A 5 -0.23 1.46 -40.67
CA MET A 5 -0.83 0.16 -41.01
C MET A 5 -0.86 -0.07 -42.53
N TYR A 6 -1.33 0.92 -43.32
CA TYR A 6 -1.37 0.83 -44.76
C TYR A 6 0.03 0.69 -45.41
N SER A 7 1.01 1.42 -44.90
CA SER A 7 2.40 1.29 -45.38
C SER A 7 2.95 -0.10 -45.06
N ASN A 8 2.73 -0.62 -43.87
CA ASN A 8 3.17 -1.96 -43.47
C ASN A 8 2.43 -3.06 -44.24
N LEU A 9 1.13 -2.86 -44.54
CA LEU A 9 0.34 -3.83 -45.32
C LEU A 9 0.89 -4.02 -46.73
N LYS A 10 1.38 -2.93 -47.38
CA LYS A 10 1.93 -2.99 -48.73
C LYS A 10 3.19 -3.83 -48.86
N VAL A 11 3.97 -3.98 -47.79
CA VAL A 11 5.26 -4.69 -47.77
C VAL A 11 5.23 -5.97 -46.96
N ALA A 12 4.11 -6.30 -46.32
CA ALA A 12 4.00 -7.49 -45.53
C ALA A 12 3.79 -8.73 -46.37
N VAL A 13 4.58 -9.79 -46.08
CA VAL A 13 4.38 -11.14 -46.62
C VAL A 13 3.72 -11.97 -45.53
N PRO A 14 2.52 -12.59 -45.77
CA PRO A 14 1.86 -13.43 -44.81
C PRO A 14 2.68 -14.68 -44.40
N PRO A 15 2.58 -15.12 -43.14
CA PRO A 15 1.87 -14.54 -42.02
C PRO A 15 2.75 -13.50 -41.26
N LYS A 16 2.39 -12.19 -41.35
CA LYS A 16 3.08 -11.13 -40.60
C LYS A 16 2.07 -10.22 -39.91
N ARG A 17 2.34 -9.92 -38.64
CA ARG A 17 1.54 -8.95 -37.87
C ARG A 17 1.80 -7.54 -38.43
N VAL A 18 0.79 -6.90 -38.98
CA VAL A 18 0.88 -5.58 -39.63
C VAL A 18 0.63 -4.44 -38.67
N LEU A 19 -0.23 -4.68 -37.67
CA LEU A 19 -0.55 -3.75 -36.59
C LEU A 19 -0.61 -4.51 -35.26
N GLY A 20 0.06 -3.98 -34.25
CA GLY A 20 -0.05 -4.42 -32.88
C GLY A 20 -1.07 -3.58 -32.09
N GLU A 21 -1.61 -4.14 -31.04
CA GLU A 21 -2.27 -3.34 -30.01
C GLU A 21 -1.27 -2.37 -29.39
N MET A 22 -1.77 -1.26 -28.86
CA MET A 22 -0.93 -0.35 -28.09
C MET A 22 -0.42 -1.08 -26.85
N ASP A 23 0.85 -0.94 -26.58
CA ASP A 23 1.43 -1.40 -25.33
C ASP A 23 0.69 -0.80 -24.13
N LYS A 24 0.65 -1.54 -23.02
CA LYS A 24 -0.04 -1.13 -21.79
C LYS A 24 0.45 0.24 -21.30
N THR A 25 1.75 0.48 -21.42
CA THR A 25 2.40 1.74 -21.00
C THR A 25 1.92 2.93 -21.83
N THR A 26 1.88 2.77 -23.15
CA THR A 26 1.36 3.80 -24.07
C THR A 26 -0.13 4.06 -23.84
N SER A 27 -0.91 3.01 -23.54
CA SER A 27 -2.34 3.15 -23.23
C SER A 27 -2.56 3.92 -21.95
N ILE A 28 -1.79 3.62 -20.87
CA ILE A 28 -1.84 4.36 -19.61
C ILE A 28 -1.47 5.84 -19.83
N LEU A 29 -0.39 6.09 -20.57
CA LEU A 29 0.03 7.46 -20.87
C LEU A 29 -1.05 8.24 -21.62
N ARG A 30 -1.66 7.63 -22.64
CA ARG A 30 -2.77 8.24 -23.39
C ARG A 30 -3.93 8.66 -22.49
N ASP A 31 -4.29 7.79 -21.55
CA ASP A 31 -5.48 7.97 -20.73
C ASP A 31 -5.23 8.91 -19.53
N MET A 32 -3.98 9.02 -19.08
CA MET A 32 -3.60 9.79 -17.90
C MET A 32 -2.89 11.10 -18.18
N LEU A 33 -2.25 11.26 -19.34
CA LEU A 33 -1.44 12.45 -19.63
C LEU A 33 -2.30 13.72 -19.67
N ASN A 34 -2.07 14.61 -18.71
CA ASN A 34 -2.73 15.90 -18.59
C ASN A 34 -1.71 17.03 -18.35
N GLY A 35 -2.17 18.25 -18.15
CA GLY A 35 -1.34 19.44 -17.92
C GLY A 35 -0.47 19.40 -16.66
N ASP A 36 -0.84 18.59 -15.68
CA ASP A 36 -0.23 18.58 -14.36
C ASP A 36 1.06 17.74 -14.29
N PHE A 37 1.30 16.90 -15.32
CA PHE A 37 2.53 16.10 -15.40
C PHE A 37 3.74 16.97 -15.71
N THR A 38 4.69 17.02 -14.78
CA THR A 38 5.96 17.73 -14.92
C THR A 38 7.08 16.82 -15.37
N ASN A 39 7.13 15.57 -14.94
CA ASN A 39 8.12 14.58 -15.33
C ASN A 39 7.53 13.17 -15.37
N ILE A 40 8.00 12.37 -16.33
CA ILE A 40 7.68 10.94 -16.45
C ILE A 40 9.01 10.20 -16.51
N HIS A 41 9.29 9.41 -15.47
CA HIS A 41 10.53 8.66 -15.40
C HIS A 41 10.32 7.22 -15.85
N ILE A 42 11.24 6.73 -16.69
CA ILE A 42 11.19 5.41 -17.32
C ILE A 42 12.55 4.76 -17.13
N ASN A 43 12.59 3.52 -16.68
CA ASN A 43 13.81 2.78 -16.41
C ASN A 43 14.19 1.78 -17.51
N ASN A 44 13.32 1.58 -18.51
CA ASN A 44 13.58 0.71 -19.64
C ASN A 44 13.84 1.57 -20.89
N PRO A 45 15.02 1.44 -21.55
CA PRO A 45 15.36 2.23 -22.72
C PRO A 45 14.42 2.01 -23.91
N ASP A 46 13.97 0.78 -24.15
CA ASP A 46 13.08 0.47 -25.28
C ASP A 46 11.72 1.13 -25.09
N THR A 47 11.14 0.98 -23.89
CA THR A 47 9.89 1.66 -23.51
C THR A 47 10.03 3.18 -23.57
N PHE A 48 11.18 3.72 -23.17
CA PHE A 48 11.45 5.17 -23.28
C PHE A 48 11.41 5.64 -24.75
N ASN A 49 12.04 4.91 -25.67
CA ASN A 49 12.05 5.26 -27.08
C ASN A 49 10.65 5.17 -27.71
N GLU A 50 9.89 4.10 -27.39
CA GLU A 50 8.51 3.93 -27.84
C GLU A 50 7.59 5.07 -27.36
N LEU A 51 7.69 5.44 -26.09
CA LEU A 51 6.90 6.53 -25.52
C LEU A 51 7.34 7.90 -26.07
N LYS A 52 8.62 8.07 -26.34
CA LYS A 52 9.15 9.29 -26.96
C LYS A 52 8.58 9.48 -28.35
N GLU A 53 8.58 8.44 -29.19
CA GLU A 53 7.95 8.47 -30.52
C GLU A 53 6.45 8.76 -30.44
N TYR A 54 5.77 8.11 -29.49
CA TYR A 54 4.34 8.31 -29.27
C TYR A 54 4.02 9.75 -28.86
N VAL A 55 4.73 10.31 -27.87
CA VAL A 55 4.52 11.69 -27.39
C VAL A 55 4.86 12.69 -28.47
N ASN A 56 5.93 12.49 -29.25
CA ASN A 56 6.27 13.33 -30.39
C ASN A 56 5.17 13.36 -31.45
N GLY A 57 4.46 12.27 -31.63
CA GLY A 57 3.33 12.19 -32.56
C GLY A 57 2.06 12.92 -32.14
N ILE A 58 1.85 13.15 -30.83
CA ILE A 58 0.62 13.74 -30.29
C ILE A 58 0.82 15.11 -29.62
N ALA A 59 1.96 15.33 -28.97
CA ALA A 59 2.30 16.54 -28.23
C ALA A 59 3.81 16.77 -28.19
N PRO A 60 4.43 17.21 -29.30
CA PRO A 60 5.90 17.35 -29.40
C PRO A 60 6.51 18.25 -28.34
N GLU A 61 5.79 19.27 -27.92
CA GLU A 61 6.19 20.20 -26.86
C GLU A 61 6.39 19.53 -25.50
N ARG A 62 5.79 18.36 -25.30
CA ARG A 62 5.86 17.58 -24.04
C ARG A 62 6.95 16.50 -24.03
N GLU A 63 7.69 16.31 -25.09
CA GLU A 63 8.80 15.34 -25.12
C GLU A 63 9.76 15.52 -23.93
N LYS A 64 10.01 16.78 -23.54
CA LYS A 64 10.96 17.16 -22.48
C LYS A 64 10.60 16.63 -21.10
N ILE A 65 9.33 16.26 -20.85
CA ILE A 65 8.91 15.67 -19.56
C ILE A 65 9.33 14.21 -19.42
N LEU A 66 9.64 13.51 -20.51
CA LEU A 66 10.13 12.15 -20.47
C LEU A 66 11.59 12.14 -20.02
N LYS A 67 11.88 11.33 -19.00
CA LYS A 67 13.22 11.20 -18.42
C LYS A 67 13.60 9.72 -18.36
N LEU A 68 14.69 9.35 -19.01
CA LEU A 68 15.27 8.03 -18.84
C LEU A 68 15.97 7.96 -17.47
N HIS A 69 15.65 6.95 -16.70
CA HIS A 69 16.31 6.66 -15.44
C HIS A 69 17.43 5.65 -15.67
N ASP A 70 18.63 6.16 -15.82
CA ASP A 70 19.85 5.37 -16.05
C ASP A 70 20.81 5.57 -14.85
N THR A 71 20.41 5.03 -13.68
CA THR A 71 21.25 5.04 -12.48
C THR A 71 21.26 3.67 -11.83
N LYS A 72 22.34 3.35 -11.07
CA LYS A 72 22.47 2.09 -10.34
C LYS A 72 21.40 1.91 -9.23
N LEU A 73 20.88 3.03 -8.72
CA LEU A 73 19.82 3.00 -7.71
C LEU A 73 18.46 2.71 -8.38
N SER A 74 17.67 1.82 -7.81
CA SER A 74 16.31 1.56 -8.28
C SER A 74 15.49 2.85 -8.35
N MET A 75 14.71 3.03 -9.43
CA MET A 75 13.85 4.19 -9.60
C MET A 75 12.88 4.37 -8.42
N PHE A 76 12.27 3.29 -7.94
CA PHE A 76 11.34 3.33 -6.81
C PHE A 76 12.03 3.70 -5.50
N GLU A 77 13.28 3.33 -5.34
CA GLU A 77 14.08 3.71 -4.17
C GLU A 77 14.48 5.19 -4.22
N LYS A 78 14.93 5.66 -5.40
CA LYS A 78 15.28 7.07 -5.62
C LYS A 78 14.13 8.02 -5.28
N PHE A 79 12.90 7.65 -5.64
CA PHE A 79 11.71 8.46 -5.37
C PHE A 79 11.00 8.08 -4.06
N GLY A 80 11.57 7.20 -3.26
CA GLY A 80 11.00 6.79 -1.97
C GLY A 80 9.68 5.99 -2.08
N ILE A 81 9.35 5.48 -3.28
CA ILE A 81 8.09 4.77 -3.54
C ILE A 81 8.02 3.47 -2.74
N ASN A 82 9.12 2.71 -2.65
CA ASN A 82 9.15 1.49 -1.85
C ASN A 82 8.82 1.74 -0.37
N LYS A 83 9.30 2.86 0.19
CA LYS A 83 8.99 3.26 1.57
C LYS A 83 7.50 3.61 1.71
N GLN A 84 6.95 4.34 0.74
CA GLN A 84 5.53 4.70 0.72
C GLN A 84 4.64 3.46 0.57
N ILE A 85 4.99 2.50 -0.29
CA ILE A 85 4.24 1.25 -0.43
C ILE A 85 4.21 0.50 0.91
N LYS A 86 5.37 0.31 1.56
CA LYS A 86 5.44 -0.37 2.87
C LYS A 86 4.59 0.33 3.93
N SER A 87 4.59 1.66 3.95
CA SER A 87 3.80 2.47 4.88
C SER A 87 2.31 2.39 4.59
N LEU A 88 1.91 2.52 3.31
CA LEU A 88 0.52 2.67 2.90
C LEU A 88 -0.25 1.37 2.76
N PHE A 89 0.42 0.21 2.65
CA PHE A 89 -0.22 -1.11 2.54
C PHE A 89 -0.13 -1.94 3.82
N GLY A 90 0.48 -1.41 4.87
CA GLY A 90 0.52 -2.02 6.19
C GLY A 90 -0.82 -1.89 6.94
N LYS A 91 -1.02 -2.72 7.97
CA LYS A 91 -2.15 -2.59 8.90
C LYS A 91 -2.13 -1.23 9.61
N LYS A 92 -0.95 -0.70 9.91
CA LYS A 92 -0.73 0.60 10.56
C LYS A 92 -0.18 1.60 9.54
N VAL A 93 -0.93 2.66 9.29
CA VAL A 93 -0.56 3.75 8.38
C VAL A 93 -0.22 4.99 9.20
N PRO A 94 1.03 5.45 9.19
CA PRO A 94 1.42 6.64 9.97
C PRO A 94 0.88 7.90 9.33
N LEU A 95 0.49 8.86 10.18
CA LEU A 95 0.16 10.23 9.80
C LEU A 95 1.38 11.13 9.93
N PRO A 96 1.52 12.18 9.10
CA PRO A 96 2.66 13.11 9.13
C PRO A 96 2.90 13.73 10.52
N SER A 97 1.85 14.04 11.25
CA SER A 97 1.94 14.67 12.59
C SER A 97 2.31 13.70 13.73
N GLY A 98 2.48 12.40 13.44
CA GLY A 98 2.85 11.38 14.43
C GLY A 98 1.68 10.53 14.94
N GLY A 99 0.44 10.82 14.52
CA GLY A 99 -0.70 9.91 14.67
C GLY A 99 -0.60 8.72 13.72
N TYR A 100 -1.60 7.86 13.72
CA TYR A 100 -1.66 6.73 12.80
C TYR A 100 -3.08 6.19 12.65
N LEU A 101 -3.32 5.55 11.51
CA LEU A 101 -4.52 4.78 11.24
C LEU A 101 -4.25 3.29 11.48
N ILE A 102 -5.23 2.57 12.02
CA ILE A 102 -5.27 1.11 11.99
C ILE A 102 -6.35 0.70 11.02
N ILE A 103 -6.00 -0.09 10.01
CA ILE A 103 -6.91 -0.53 8.97
C ILE A 103 -7.06 -2.04 9.07
N GLU A 104 -8.29 -2.48 9.28
CA GLU A 104 -8.66 -3.88 9.36
C GLU A 104 -9.74 -4.23 8.35
N HIS A 105 -9.63 -5.43 7.81
CA HIS A 105 -10.60 -5.98 6.86
C HIS A 105 -11.38 -7.08 7.57
N THR A 106 -12.70 -6.95 7.55
CA THR A 106 -13.61 -8.00 7.95
C THR A 106 -14.24 -8.61 6.70
N GLU A 107 -15.00 -9.68 6.85
CA GLU A 107 -15.69 -10.31 5.72
C GLU A 107 -16.68 -9.34 5.03
N ALA A 108 -17.31 -8.44 5.79
CA ALA A 108 -18.38 -7.57 5.31
C ALA A 108 -17.96 -6.13 5.04
N MET A 109 -16.97 -5.61 5.76
CA MET A 109 -16.60 -4.21 5.72
C MET A 109 -15.15 -3.96 6.10
N HIS A 110 -14.68 -2.77 5.81
CA HIS A 110 -13.40 -2.26 6.29
C HIS A 110 -13.62 -1.39 7.53
N VAL A 111 -12.74 -1.50 8.50
CA VAL A 111 -12.75 -0.68 9.71
C VAL A 111 -11.45 0.09 9.79
N ILE A 112 -11.55 1.38 10.05
CA ILE A 112 -10.41 2.29 10.19
C ILE A 112 -10.54 2.99 11.53
N ASP A 113 -9.53 2.81 12.39
CA ASP A 113 -9.41 3.46 13.69
C ASP A 113 -8.34 4.55 13.63
N VAL A 114 -8.64 5.74 14.14
CA VAL A 114 -7.77 6.92 14.13
C VAL A 114 -7.15 7.13 15.50
N ASN A 115 -5.82 7.13 15.54
CA ASN A 115 -5.05 7.32 16.77
C ASN A 115 -4.17 8.55 16.69
N SER A 116 -4.21 9.41 17.74
CA SER A 116 -3.34 10.60 17.84
C SER A 116 -1.87 10.28 18.15
N GLY A 117 -1.57 9.05 18.59
CA GLY A 117 -0.23 8.70 19.05
C GLY A 117 0.19 9.47 20.30
N ASN A 118 1.49 9.79 20.38
CA ASN A 118 2.05 10.53 21.53
C ASN A 118 1.99 12.06 21.36
N ARG A 119 1.08 12.56 20.54
CA ARG A 119 0.96 13.99 20.26
C ARG A 119 0.47 14.74 21.51
N LYS A 120 1.38 15.43 22.16
CA LYS A 120 1.07 16.38 23.24
C LYS A 120 1.12 17.79 22.63
N GLY A 121 0.00 18.28 22.12
CA GLY A 121 -0.11 19.65 21.64
C GLY A 121 -0.34 20.63 22.78
N ALA A 122 0.19 21.82 22.65
CA ALA A 122 -0.01 22.92 23.61
C ALA A 122 -1.45 23.48 23.59
N ASP A 123 -2.21 23.20 22.51
CA ASP A 123 -3.47 23.89 22.17
C ASP A 123 -4.74 23.23 22.75
N GLY A 124 -4.60 22.24 23.63
CA GLY A 124 -5.73 21.53 24.22
C GLY A 124 -6.15 20.25 23.47
N GLN A 125 -6.87 19.37 24.18
CA GLN A 125 -7.24 18.04 23.68
C GLN A 125 -8.16 18.10 22.45
N GLU A 126 -9.14 18.98 22.47
CA GLU A 126 -10.13 19.15 21.41
C GLU A 126 -9.51 19.63 20.08
N SER A 127 -8.61 20.64 20.14
CA SER A 127 -7.91 21.16 18.96
C SER A 127 -6.97 20.10 18.36
N ASN A 128 -6.30 19.32 19.21
CA ASN A 128 -5.45 18.21 18.77
C ASN A 128 -6.28 17.09 18.10
N ALA A 129 -7.44 16.77 18.67
CA ALA A 129 -8.36 15.79 18.07
C ALA A 129 -8.82 16.24 16.68
N LEU A 130 -9.30 17.46 16.55
CA LEU A 130 -9.71 18.02 15.26
C LEU A 130 -8.57 17.99 14.23
N SER A 131 -7.39 18.49 14.59
CA SER A 131 -6.24 18.53 13.69
C SER A 131 -5.82 17.11 13.23
N THR A 132 -5.81 16.14 14.15
CA THR A 132 -5.49 14.74 13.81
C THR A 132 -6.56 14.13 12.93
N ASN A 133 -7.83 14.39 13.21
CA ASN A 133 -8.96 13.88 12.42
C ASN A 133 -8.98 14.46 10.99
N LEU A 134 -8.66 15.72 10.81
CA LEU A 134 -8.57 16.34 9.47
C LEU A 134 -7.43 15.71 8.65
N GLU A 135 -6.27 15.53 9.25
CA GLU A 135 -5.14 14.85 8.63
C GLU A 135 -5.46 13.38 8.31
N ALA A 136 -6.15 12.69 9.23
CA ALA A 136 -6.65 11.34 9.02
C ALA A 136 -7.62 11.25 7.84
N ALA A 137 -8.53 12.22 7.70
CA ALA A 137 -9.48 12.26 6.58
C ALA A 137 -8.77 12.34 5.22
N GLU A 138 -7.70 13.12 5.11
CA GLU A 138 -6.88 13.19 3.89
C GLU A 138 -6.19 11.87 3.59
N GLU A 139 -5.58 11.25 4.60
CA GLU A 139 -4.88 9.98 4.41
C GLU A 139 -5.85 8.82 4.15
N ILE A 140 -7.04 8.81 4.78
CA ILE A 140 -8.09 7.83 4.49
C ILE A 140 -8.52 7.93 3.03
N ALA A 141 -8.82 9.13 2.52
CA ALA A 141 -9.18 9.31 1.12
C ALA A 141 -8.09 8.79 0.17
N ARG A 142 -6.83 9.07 0.50
CA ARG A 142 -5.67 8.58 -0.25
C ARG A 142 -5.54 7.06 -0.22
N VAL A 143 -5.69 6.43 0.95
CA VAL A 143 -5.60 4.98 1.13
C VAL A 143 -6.73 4.26 0.39
N LEU A 144 -7.96 4.75 0.48
CA LEU A 144 -9.11 4.18 -0.23
C LEU A 144 -8.87 4.13 -1.74
N GLN A 145 -8.27 5.18 -2.32
CA GLN A 145 -7.93 5.23 -3.74
C GLN A 145 -6.75 4.30 -4.08
N LEU A 146 -5.67 4.32 -3.29
CA LEU A 146 -4.44 3.57 -3.59
C LEU A 146 -4.62 2.05 -3.43
N ARG A 147 -5.41 1.63 -2.44
CA ARG A 147 -5.72 0.22 -2.22
C ARG A 147 -6.93 -0.27 -3.02
N ASP A 148 -7.60 0.59 -3.79
CA ASP A 148 -8.88 0.31 -4.44
C ASP A 148 -9.94 -0.27 -3.48
N MET A 149 -9.92 0.17 -2.21
CA MET A 149 -10.86 -0.30 -1.19
C MET A 149 -12.28 0.11 -1.56
N GLY A 150 -13.18 -0.85 -1.63
CA GLY A 150 -14.58 -0.62 -2.00
C GLY A 150 -15.54 -1.41 -1.10
N GLY A 151 -16.81 -1.04 -1.12
CA GLY A 151 -17.84 -1.57 -0.23
C GLY A 151 -18.12 -0.62 0.92
N ILE A 152 -18.35 -1.16 2.11
CA ILE A 152 -18.65 -0.39 3.33
C ILE A 152 -17.33 -0.16 4.08
N VAL A 153 -17.08 1.09 4.44
CA VAL A 153 -15.94 1.49 5.27
C VAL A 153 -16.46 2.25 6.47
N CYS A 154 -16.16 1.77 7.67
CA CYS A 154 -16.48 2.42 8.93
C CYS A 154 -15.22 3.08 9.48
N VAL A 155 -15.28 4.38 9.74
CA VAL A 155 -14.16 5.14 10.29
C VAL A 155 -14.51 5.59 11.69
N ASP A 156 -13.70 5.20 12.65
CA ASP A 156 -13.75 5.65 14.04
C ASP A 156 -12.73 6.78 14.22
N PHE A 157 -13.24 8.02 14.22
CA PHE A 157 -12.45 9.22 14.43
C PHE A 157 -12.28 9.50 15.92
N ILE A 158 -11.24 10.23 16.30
CA ILE A 158 -11.03 10.66 17.68
C ILE A 158 -12.24 11.50 18.12
N ASP A 159 -12.79 11.17 19.30
CA ASP A 159 -13.95 11.85 19.85
C ASP A 159 -13.74 13.36 20.02
N MET A 160 -14.74 14.10 19.58
CA MET A 160 -14.81 15.56 19.71
C MET A 160 -16.16 15.95 20.31
N HIS A 161 -16.14 16.82 21.31
CA HIS A 161 -17.34 17.29 21.97
C HIS A 161 -18.05 18.42 21.22
N ASP A 162 -17.29 19.24 20.49
CA ASP A 162 -17.83 20.36 19.74
C ASP A 162 -18.48 19.91 18.44
N LYS A 163 -19.78 20.22 18.29
CA LYS A 163 -20.55 19.94 17.07
C LYS A 163 -20.01 20.67 15.85
N ALA A 164 -19.39 21.84 16.04
CA ALA A 164 -18.79 22.59 14.94
C ALA A 164 -17.57 21.85 14.38
N ASN A 165 -16.75 21.24 15.25
CA ASN A 165 -15.59 20.43 14.88
C ASN A 165 -16.04 19.17 14.12
N ASN A 166 -17.07 18.47 14.59
CA ASN A 166 -17.64 17.31 13.92
C ASN A 166 -18.18 17.67 12.52
N LYS A 167 -18.82 18.82 12.38
CA LYS A 167 -19.28 19.33 11.09
C LYS A 167 -18.12 19.68 10.17
N ALA A 168 -17.08 20.35 10.70
CA ALA A 168 -15.90 20.70 9.94
C ALA A 168 -15.16 19.46 9.39
N LEU A 169 -15.00 18.43 10.22
CA LEU A 169 -14.45 17.14 9.82
C LEU A 169 -15.25 16.51 8.67
N PHE A 170 -16.57 16.44 8.81
CA PHE A 170 -17.46 15.86 7.81
C PHE A 170 -17.37 16.59 6.45
N GLU A 171 -17.40 17.91 6.45
CA GLU A 171 -17.28 18.70 5.23
C GLU A 171 -15.87 18.61 4.61
N HIS A 172 -14.84 18.52 5.45
CA HIS A 172 -13.47 18.28 4.99
C HIS A 172 -13.34 16.91 4.30
N LEU A 173 -13.83 15.83 4.94
CA LEU A 173 -13.81 14.49 4.36
C LEU A 173 -14.54 14.44 3.02
N LYS A 174 -15.70 15.07 2.90
CA LYS A 174 -16.41 15.21 1.61
C LYS A 174 -15.56 15.94 0.57
N THR A 175 -14.82 16.96 0.99
CA THR A 175 -14.02 17.77 0.08
C THR A 175 -12.84 16.99 -0.46
N VAL A 176 -12.10 16.29 0.39
CA VAL A 176 -10.95 15.48 -0.04
C VAL A 176 -11.37 14.28 -0.89
N MET A 177 -12.53 13.69 -0.60
CA MET A 177 -13.07 12.57 -1.39
C MET A 177 -13.60 12.99 -2.77
N LYS A 178 -13.83 14.27 -3.05
CA LYS A 178 -14.24 14.74 -4.40
C LYS A 178 -13.25 14.38 -5.51
N SER A 179 -11.99 14.18 -5.20
CA SER A 179 -10.97 13.76 -6.16
C SER A 179 -11.08 12.28 -6.55
N ASP A 180 -11.84 11.48 -5.80
CA ASP A 180 -12.03 10.07 -6.09
C ASP A 180 -12.98 9.87 -7.29
N ARG A 181 -12.50 9.11 -8.29
CA ARG A 181 -13.27 8.77 -9.49
C ARG A 181 -14.34 7.72 -9.25
N ALA A 182 -14.21 6.92 -8.18
CA ALA A 182 -15.21 5.93 -7.82
C ALA A 182 -16.43 6.62 -7.19
N LYS A 183 -17.62 6.14 -7.52
CA LYS A 183 -18.84 6.62 -6.86
C LYS A 183 -18.81 6.27 -5.39
N HIS A 184 -19.02 7.25 -4.55
CA HIS A 184 -19.02 7.09 -3.10
C HIS A 184 -20.10 7.93 -2.45
N ASN A 185 -20.50 7.54 -1.26
CA ASN A 185 -21.41 8.29 -0.41
C ASN A 185 -20.85 8.28 1.03
N ILE A 186 -20.94 9.41 1.71
CA ILE A 186 -20.42 9.59 3.07
C ILE A 186 -21.59 10.03 3.93
N LEU A 187 -21.88 9.26 4.97
CA LEU A 187 -22.89 9.61 5.95
C LEU A 187 -22.30 10.50 7.05
N PRO A 188 -23.08 11.43 7.60
CA PRO A 188 -22.62 12.22 8.75
C PRO A 188 -22.29 11.33 9.94
N PRO A 189 -21.42 11.77 10.86
CA PRO A 189 -21.07 11.00 12.04
C PRO A 189 -22.32 10.52 12.78
N SER A 190 -22.31 9.23 13.14
CA SER A 190 -23.38 8.61 13.92
C SER A 190 -23.39 9.17 15.35
N LYS A 191 -24.38 8.76 16.17
CA LYS A 191 -24.41 9.12 17.60
C LYS A 191 -23.19 8.62 18.38
N PHE A 192 -22.49 7.64 17.84
CA PHE A 192 -21.28 7.05 18.41
C PHE A 192 -19.98 7.61 17.81
N GLY A 193 -20.04 8.69 17.00
CA GLY A 193 -18.87 9.28 16.38
C GLY A 193 -18.37 8.59 15.08
N VAL A 194 -18.90 7.43 14.76
CA VAL A 194 -18.48 6.65 13.57
C VAL A 194 -18.99 7.28 12.30
N VAL A 195 -18.10 7.44 11.30
CA VAL A 195 -18.42 7.88 9.93
C VAL A 195 -18.48 6.66 9.02
N GLU A 196 -19.57 6.55 8.27
CA GLU A 196 -19.78 5.47 7.32
C GLU A 196 -19.56 5.98 5.89
N ILE A 197 -18.72 5.26 5.13
CA ILE A 197 -18.45 5.56 3.72
C ILE A 197 -18.83 4.33 2.92
N THR A 198 -19.63 4.53 1.86
CA THR A 198 -19.84 3.50 0.84
C THR A 198 -19.11 3.90 -0.43
N ARG A 199 -18.28 2.99 -0.97
CA ARG A 199 -17.50 3.23 -2.17
C ARG A 199 -17.69 2.10 -3.17
N GLN A 200 -17.93 2.44 -4.43
CA GLN A 200 -18.09 1.46 -5.49
C GLN A 200 -16.80 0.66 -5.69
N ARG A 201 -16.92 -0.66 -5.79
CA ARG A 201 -15.82 -1.53 -6.19
C ARG A 201 -15.59 -1.38 -7.69
N VAL A 202 -14.52 -0.68 -8.08
CA VAL A 202 -14.17 -0.44 -9.49
C VAL A 202 -13.21 -1.50 -9.99
N ARG A 203 -12.29 -1.95 -9.11
CA ARG A 203 -11.28 -2.98 -9.35
C ARG A 203 -11.20 -3.91 -8.14
N PRO A 204 -10.55 -5.08 -8.30
CA PRO A 204 -10.15 -5.85 -7.13
C PRO A 204 -9.29 -5.02 -6.20
N GLU A 205 -9.49 -5.17 -4.91
CA GLU A 205 -8.68 -4.51 -3.89
C GLU A 205 -7.20 -4.90 -4.06
N THR A 206 -6.32 -3.92 -3.95
CA THR A 206 -4.87 -4.13 -4.02
C THR A 206 -4.36 -4.46 -2.62
N ASP A 207 -4.00 -5.71 -2.41
CA ASP A 207 -3.33 -6.17 -1.19
C ASP A 207 -1.84 -6.44 -1.47
N ILE A 208 -0.96 -5.68 -0.84
CA ILE A 208 0.48 -5.90 -0.89
C ILE A 208 0.92 -6.37 0.49
N LYS A 209 1.28 -7.64 0.60
CA LYS A 209 1.83 -8.19 1.84
C LYS A 209 3.15 -7.50 2.19
N THR A 210 3.10 -6.58 3.14
CA THR A 210 4.26 -5.81 3.60
C THR A 210 4.98 -6.47 4.77
N ALA A 211 4.39 -7.54 5.36
CA ALA A 211 4.94 -8.31 6.46
C ALA A 211 4.64 -9.80 6.27
N GLU A 212 5.53 -10.63 6.72
CA GLU A 212 5.34 -12.07 6.81
C GLU A 212 5.12 -12.49 8.26
N THR A 213 4.36 -13.55 8.46
CA THR A 213 4.16 -14.11 9.80
C THR A 213 5.49 -14.64 10.31
N CYS A 214 5.92 -14.20 11.49
CA CYS A 214 7.15 -14.69 12.10
C CYS A 214 7.12 -16.22 12.24
N PRO A 215 8.09 -16.96 11.69
CA PRO A 215 8.09 -18.42 11.76
C PRO A 215 8.24 -18.95 13.19
N THR A 216 8.84 -18.17 14.08
CA THR A 216 9.09 -18.54 15.48
C THR A 216 7.83 -18.43 16.34
N CYS A 217 7.19 -17.26 16.37
CA CYS A 217 6.00 -17.02 17.19
C CYS A 217 4.69 -17.19 16.44
N LYS A 218 4.72 -17.44 15.12
CA LYS A 218 3.53 -17.58 14.26
C LYS A 218 2.53 -16.43 14.40
N GLY A 219 3.02 -15.24 14.73
CA GLY A 219 2.22 -14.03 14.88
C GLY A 219 1.73 -13.74 16.29
N THR A 220 2.02 -14.58 17.28
CA THR A 220 1.62 -14.34 18.68
C THR A 220 2.42 -13.22 19.36
N GLY A 221 3.61 -12.91 18.88
CA GLY A 221 4.55 -11.99 19.54
C GLY A 221 5.29 -12.59 20.74
N GLU A 222 4.89 -13.79 21.15
CA GLU A 222 5.45 -14.51 22.30
C GLU A 222 6.12 -15.79 21.84
N VAL A 223 7.21 -16.15 22.50
CA VAL A 223 7.90 -17.44 22.34
C VAL A 223 7.94 -18.12 23.70
N GLN A 224 7.96 -19.46 23.70
CA GLN A 224 8.12 -20.22 24.91
C GLN A 224 9.37 -19.77 25.71
N ALA A 225 9.24 -19.72 27.02
CA ALA A 225 10.35 -19.35 27.88
C ALA A 225 11.54 -20.32 27.66
N SER A 226 12.75 -19.78 27.51
CA SER A 226 13.95 -20.55 27.19
C SER A 226 14.23 -21.70 28.17
N ILE A 227 13.80 -21.56 29.42
CA ILE A 227 13.98 -22.58 30.46
C ILE A 227 13.12 -23.83 30.22
N LEU A 228 11.89 -23.67 29.71
CA LEU A 228 11.00 -24.79 29.35
C LEU A 228 11.44 -25.46 28.06
N PHE A 229 12.07 -24.70 27.18
CA PHE A 229 12.53 -25.19 25.88
C PHE A 229 13.75 -26.13 25.98
N ALA A 230 14.62 -25.85 26.92
CA ALA A 230 15.80 -26.73 27.18
C ALA A 230 15.36 -28.11 27.70
N GLU A 231 14.43 -28.15 28.66
CA GLU A 231 13.87 -29.39 29.20
C GLU A 231 13.11 -30.22 28.17
N GLU A 232 12.35 -29.53 27.28
CA GLU A 232 11.62 -30.21 26.22
C GLU A 232 12.57 -30.82 25.18
N ILE A 233 13.64 -30.12 24.80
CA ILE A 233 14.67 -30.64 23.89
C ILE A 233 15.39 -31.83 24.51
N GLU A 234 15.79 -31.73 25.77
CA GLU A 234 16.44 -32.86 26.48
C GLU A 234 15.51 -34.08 26.58
N SER A 235 14.24 -33.87 26.91
CA SER A 235 13.23 -34.94 26.97
C SER A 235 13.05 -35.63 25.62
N ASN A 236 12.90 -34.83 24.56
CA ASN A 236 12.74 -35.36 23.20
C ASN A 236 14.00 -36.08 22.71
N LEU A 237 15.20 -35.57 23.02
CA LEU A 237 16.44 -36.23 22.69
C LEU A 237 16.58 -37.58 23.42
N ASN A 238 16.30 -37.60 24.71
CA ASN A 238 16.31 -38.82 25.51
C ASN A 238 15.34 -39.87 24.93
N PHE A 239 14.13 -39.45 24.55
CA PHE A 239 13.16 -40.33 23.92
C PHE A 239 13.68 -40.91 22.59
N LEU A 240 14.27 -40.07 21.72
CA LEU A 240 14.83 -40.54 20.43
C LEU A 240 15.99 -41.48 20.62
N LEU A 241 16.87 -41.22 21.57
CA LEU A 241 18.08 -42.04 21.83
C LEU A 241 17.75 -43.35 22.55
N THR A 242 16.83 -43.31 23.53
CA THR A 242 16.53 -44.48 24.39
C THR A 242 15.43 -45.35 23.82
N GLU A 243 14.31 -44.79 23.44
CA GLU A 243 13.12 -45.51 22.98
C GLU A 243 13.18 -45.86 21.49
N ARG A 244 13.61 -44.91 20.66
CA ARG A 244 13.73 -45.12 19.21
C ARG A 244 15.11 -45.66 18.78
N LYS A 245 16.10 -45.62 19.66
CA LYS A 245 17.48 -46.07 19.40
C LYS A 245 18.10 -45.43 18.15
N GLU A 246 17.75 -44.16 17.91
CA GLU A 246 18.34 -43.41 16.79
C GLU A 246 19.82 -43.19 17.03
N LYS A 247 20.65 -43.47 16.01
CA LYS A 247 22.11 -43.37 16.11
C LYS A 247 22.65 -41.98 15.77
N GLN A 248 21.83 -41.18 15.09
CA GLN A 248 22.23 -39.84 14.67
C GLN A 248 21.02 -38.92 14.68
N VAL A 249 21.11 -37.84 15.42
CA VAL A 249 20.06 -36.84 15.56
C VAL A 249 20.63 -35.49 15.19
N THR A 250 19.94 -34.74 14.31
CA THR A 250 20.32 -33.37 13.94
C THR A 250 19.30 -32.41 14.56
N ILE A 251 19.78 -31.48 15.38
CA ILE A 251 18.94 -30.46 15.99
C ILE A 251 19.10 -29.17 15.20
N LEU A 252 17.98 -28.67 14.66
CA LEU A 252 17.91 -27.36 14.01
C LEU A 252 17.35 -26.35 15.00
N VAL A 253 18.17 -25.43 15.47
CA VAL A 253 17.79 -24.40 16.43
C VAL A 253 18.00 -22.99 15.85
N HIS A 254 17.25 -22.02 16.35
CA HIS A 254 17.47 -20.62 16.02
C HIS A 254 18.88 -20.19 16.53
N PRO A 255 19.62 -19.34 15.79
CA PRO A 255 20.98 -18.91 16.19
C PRO A 255 21.09 -18.37 17.63
N TYR A 256 20.01 -17.77 18.13
CA TYR A 256 19.94 -17.26 19.50
C TYR A 256 20.05 -18.39 20.57
N LEU A 257 19.61 -19.60 20.25
CA LEU A 257 19.64 -20.77 21.14
C LEU A 257 20.93 -21.58 20.99
N GLU A 258 21.69 -21.37 19.91
CA GLU A 258 22.93 -22.08 19.62
C GLU A 258 23.96 -21.95 20.77
N SER A 259 24.02 -20.79 21.41
CA SER A 259 24.91 -20.52 22.54
C SER A 259 24.60 -21.35 23.79
N HIS A 260 23.36 -21.83 23.96
CA HIS A 260 22.93 -22.67 25.07
C HIS A 260 23.32 -24.14 24.88
N PHE A 261 23.47 -24.59 23.62
CA PHE A 261 23.80 -26.00 23.30
C PHE A 261 25.28 -26.25 22.96
N LYS A 262 26.09 -25.20 22.89
CA LYS A 262 27.54 -25.30 22.67
C LYS A 262 28.40 -25.46 23.96
N ARG A 263 27.76 -25.80 25.08
CA ARG A 263 28.50 -26.11 26.34
C ARG A 263 28.74 -27.58 26.49
#